data_6f91d089d6965b64be6276653a7c1c8c
#
_entry.id   6f91d089d6965b64be6276653a7c1c8c
#
_cell.length_a   1.000
_cell.length_b   1.000
_cell.length_c   1.000
_cell.angle_alpha   90.00
_cell.angle_beta   90.00
_cell.angle_gamma   90.00
#
_symmetry.space_group_name_H-M   'P 1'
#
loop_
_entity.id
_entity.type
_entity.pdbx_description
1 polymer ?
#
loop_
_entity_poly.entity_id
_entity_poly.type
_entity_poly.pdbx_seq_one_letter_code
_entity_poly.pdbx_strand_id
1 'polypeptide(L)'
;MQRSINIISGQIPCPNTPGDAQQTYWIIGGLCAAGIDVHLYTFKEEAASTEATMDGTIDPTTDPKLLEICASITSYPVNKGHRNFSFSVPYAAAQYQNGQLVNDLAKNNFPILIEGMGPCSLALSKKLTNKKIWVRLLTFAPGYFGYLQERSKAPLKKLYYQREAVLSKKLLKKINQRVQWIVPSVSDKTTLENVFLGGNISTLALFNNNNTITSKTGLGNYCLFQGNLADAATHKTAVWLLTHVFHNLTVPFVITGNNPAPALIELAHKQPHTCIVANPSAPERIDMIEKAQIILQPSFIKHGPDEALLEGIKMGRHCITNSKTTGSPYAPCYHQGSSASAFQEIIIQLYHFPFSEEEIETRKKIIATEKSNTALTSEFANIIWG
;
A
#
# COMPACT_ATOMS: atom_id res chain seq x y z
N MET A 1 -15.94 -4.39 -30.05
CA MET A 1 -16.39 -5.13 -28.84
C MET A 1 -16.02 -4.31 -27.63
N GLN A 2 -16.94 -4.14 -26.69
CA GLN A 2 -16.67 -3.50 -25.42
C GLN A 2 -15.65 -4.34 -24.63
N ARG A 3 -14.62 -3.68 -24.09
CA ARG A 3 -13.60 -4.36 -23.29
C ARG A 3 -14.11 -4.57 -21.88
N SER A 4 -13.87 -5.74 -21.31
CA SER A 4 -14.24 -6.05 -19.93
C SER A 4 -13.09 -6.71 -19.20
N ILE A 5 -13.00 -6.54 -17.88
CA ILE A 5 -11.93 -7.08 -17.03
C ILE A 5 -12.50 -7.56 -15.69
N ASN A 6 -11.98 -8.68 -15.18
CA ASN A 6 -12.20 -9.13 -13.80
C ASN A 6 -11.07 -8.60 -12.93
N ILE A 7 -11.40 -7.84 -11.87
CA ILE A 7 -10.43 -7.35 -10.89
C ILE A 7 -10.69 -8.03 -9.55
N ILE A 8 -9.65 -8.67 -8.97
CA ILE A 8 -9.72 -9.34 -7.68
C ILE A 8 -8.89 -8.52 -6.69
N SER A 9 -9.55 -7.97 -5.67
CA SER A 9 -8.91 -7.22 -4.59
C SER A 9 -9.06 -7.96 -3.26
N GLY A 10 -7.96 -8.11 -2.51
CA GLY A 10 -7.97 -8.73 -1.19
C GLY A 10 -8.74 -7.94 -0.12
N GLN A 11 -9.13 -6.72 -0.43
CA GLN A 11 -9.91 -5.83 0.43
C GLN A 11 -10.80 -4.94 -0.43
N ILE A 12 -11.79 -4.30 0.18
CA ILE A 12 -12.68 -3.38 -0.53
C ILE A 12 -11.88 -2.15 -0.98
N PRO A 13 -11.86 -1.83 -2.29
CA PRO A 13 -11.19 -0.63 -2.78
C PRO A 13 -11.79 0.62 -2.16
N CYS A 14 -10.93 1.53 -1.69
CA CYS A 14 -11.35 2.73 -0.99
C CYS A 14 -10.37 3.89 -1.27
N PRO A 15 -10.84 5.11 -1.60
CA PRO A 15 -9.97 6.23 -1.92
C PRO A 15 -9.18 6.76 -0.72
N ASN A 16 -9.66 6.47 0.49
CA ASN A 16 -9.12 7.01 1.74
C ASN A 16 -8.21 6.03 2.50
N THR A 17 -8.01 4.82 1.98
CA THR A 17 -7.16 3.79 2.61
C THR A 17 -5.88 3.63 1.78
N PRO A 18 -4.75 4.23 2.17
CA PRO A 18 -3.48 4.12 1.44
C PRO A 18 -3.05 2.67 1.19
N GLY A 19 -2.35 2.44 0.09
CA GLY A 19 -1.87 1.13 -0.33
C GLY A 19 -2.75 0.47 -1.40
N ASP A 20 -2.80 -0.86 -1.39
CA ASP A 20 -3.48 -1.65 -2.45
C ASP A 20 -4.94 -1.23 -2.66
N ALA A 21 -5.70 -0.92 -1.58
CA ALA A 21 -7.10 -0.52 -1.69
C ALA A 21 -7.30 0.79 -2.46
N GLN A 22 -6.48 1.79 -2.16
CA GLN A 22 -6.54 3.09 -2.82
C GLN A 22 -6.11 2.98 -4.28
N GLN A 23 -5.03 2.26 -4.54
CA GLN A 23 -4.52 2.07 -5.90
C GLN A 23 -5.52 1.29 -6.77
N THR A 24 -6.16 0.27 -6.22
CA THR A 24 -7.21 -0.47 -6.93
C THR A 24 -8.40 0.42 -7.23
N TYR A 25 -8.80 1.29 -6.30
CA TYR A 25 -9.89 2.25 -6.50
C TYR A 25 -9.62 3.18 -7.68
N TRP A 26 -8.41 3.76 -7.78
CA TRP A 26 -8.05 4.67 -8.87
C TRP A 26 -7.93 3.96 -10.22
N ILE A 27 -7.42 2.74 -10.25
CA ILE A 27 -7.40 1.92 -11.48
C ILE A 27 -8.82 1.66 -11.98
N ILE A 28 -9.74 1.24 -11.10
CA ILE A 28 -11.13 0.99 -11.46
C ILE A 28 -11.76 2.27 -12.04
N GLY A 29 -11.62 3.40 -11.33
CA GLY A 29 -12.14 4.68 -11.81
C GLY A 29 -11.61 5.08 -13.19
N GLY A 30 -10.30 4.89 -13.43
CA GLY A 30 -9.68 5.16 -14.72
C GLY A 30 -10.21 4.25 -15.83
N LEU A 31 -10.32 2.94 -15.58
CA LEU A 31 -10.82 1.97 -16.56
C LEU A 31 -12.28 2.23 -16.92
N CYS A 32 -13.15 2.46 -15.93
CA CYS A 32 -14.55 2.77 -16.17
C CYS A 32 -14.72 4.09 -16.95
N ALA A 33 -13.92 5.12 -16.62
CA ALA A 33 -13.90 6.38 -17.37
C ALA A 33 -13.44 6.21 -18.82
N ALA A 34 -12.60 5.19 -19.09
CA ALA A 34 -12.18 4.81 -20.45
C ALA A 34 -13.18 3.89 -21.17
N GLY A 35 -14.37 3.64 -20.61
CA GLY A 35 -15.42 2.80 -21.20
C GLY A 35 -15.14 1.30 -21.12
N ILE A 36 -14.33 0.86 -20.15
CA ILE A 36 -14.02 -0.55 -19.89
C ILE A 36 -14.91 -1.05 -18.76
N ASP A 37 -15.64 -2.14 -18.99
CA ASP A 37 -16.49 -2.78 -17.99
C ASP A 37 -15.63 -3.50 -16.94
N VAL A 38 -15.77 -3.10 -15.67
CA VAL A 38 -15.05 -3.69 -14.55
C VAL A 38 -15.98 -4.59 -13.74
N HIS A 39 -15.63 -5.87 -13.63
CA HIS A 39 -16.22 -6.83 -12.70
C HIS A 39 -15.32 -6.97 -11.48
N LEU A 40 -15.74 -6.39 -10.37
CA LEU A 40 -14.96 -6.33 -9.14
C LEU A 40 -15.31 -7.50 -8.22
N TYR A 41 -14.29 -8.23 -7.78
CA TYR A 41 -14.36 -9.30 -6.79
C TYR A 41 -13.54 -8.90 -5.56
N THR A 42 -14.20 -8.79 -4.41
CA THR A 42 -13.58 -8.36 -3.16
C THR A 42 -13.68 -9.43 -2.08
N PHE A 43 -12.95 -9.22 -1.00
CA PHE A 43 -13.05 -10.03 0.20
C PHE A 43 -13.46 -9.18 1.39
N LYS A 44 -14.37 -9.71 2.22
CA LYS A 44 -14.84 -9.08 3.46
C LYS A 44 -14.56 -9.97 4.66
N GLU A 45 -14.29 -9.33 5.78
CA GLU A 45 -14.23 -10.04 7.06
C GLU A 45 -15.66 -10.38 7.51
N GLU A 46 -15.90 -11.63 7.91
CA GLU A 46 -17.16 -11.96 8.58
C GLU A 46 -17.23 -11.21 9.91
N ALA A 47 -18.27 -10.43 10.09
CA ALA A 47 -18.57 -9.87 11.41
C ALA A 47 -18.85 -11.05 12.38
N ALA A 48 -18.34 -10.96 13.61
CA ALA A 48 -18.38 -12.03 14.61
C ALA A 48 -19.80 -12.47 15.06
N SER A 49 -20.84 -11.91 14.47
CA SER A 49 -22.24 -12.25 14.77
C SER A 49 -23.14 -11.88 13.60
N THR A 50 -23.35 -12.79 12.68
CA THR A 50 -24.62 -12.96 11.93
C THR A 50 -24.47 -14.17 11.01
N GLU A 51 -25.52 -14.95 10.88
CA GLU A 51 -25.61 -16.16 10.07
C GLU A 51 -24.99 -15.98 8.70
N ALA A 52 -24.13 -16.93 8.32
CA ALA A 52 -23.43 -16.94 7.03
C ALA A 52 -24.42 -16.91 5.88
N THR A 53 -24.70 -15.74 5.35
CA THR A 53 -25.39 -15.63 4.06
C THR A 53 -24.39 -16.04 2.98
N MET A 54 -24.59 -17.21 2.41
CA MET A 54 -23.85 -17.77 1.26
C MET A 54 -24.10 -16.99 -0.04
N ASP A 55 -24.77 -15.87 0.01
CA ASP A 55 -25.14 -15.11 -1.17
C ASP A 55 -24.17 -13.94 -1.37
N GLY A 56 -23.74 -13.72 -2.61
CA GLY A 56 -22.78 -12.68 -3.04
C GLY A 56 -23.33 -11.26 -2.86
N THR A 57 -23.65 -10.92 -1.61
CA THR A 57 -24.17 -9.60 -1.24
C THR A 57 -23.06 -8.56 -1.25
N ILE A 58 -23.37 -7.39 -1.81
CA ILE A 58 -22.51 -6.20 -1.78
C ILE A 58 -22.25 -5.84 -0.31
N ASP A 59 -20.97 -5.59 0.00
CA ASP A 59 -20.58 -5.13 1.34
C ASP A 59 -21.10 -3.68 1.53
N PRO A 60 -21.82 -3.38 2.62
CA PRO A 60 -22.36 -2.06 2.87
C PRO A 60 -21.29 -0.97 3.06
N THR A 61 -20.01 -1.35 3.27
CA THR A 61 -18.90 -0.41 3.33
C THR A 61 -18.30 -0.08 1.97
N THR A 62 -18.84 -0.65 0.88
CA THR A 62 -18.40 -0.35 -0.49
C THR A 62 -18.73 1.11 -0.83
N ASP A 63 -17.75 1.83 -1.36
CA ASP A 63 -17.91 3.21 -1.80
C ASP A 63 -19.08 3.31 -2.83
N PRO A 64 -20.07 4.22 -2.62
CA PRO A 64 -21.20 4.37 -3.53
C PRO A 64 -20.79 4.59 -4.98
N LYS A 65 -19.69 5.31 -5.22
CA LYS A 65 -19.17 5.56 -6.57
C LYS A 65 -18.74 4.26 -7.27
N LEU A 66 -18.17 3.30 -6.56
CA LEU A 66 -17.84 2.00 -7.16
C LEU A 66 -19.10 1.23 -7.57
N LEU A 67 -20.19 1.35 -6.79
CA LEU A 67 -21.48 0.74 -7.11
C LEU A 67 -22.08 1.30 -8.40
N GLU A 68 -21.84 2.59 -8.67
CA GLU A 68 -22.33 3.27 -9.86
C GLU A 68 -21.52 2.94 -11.12
N ILE A 69 -20.20 2.81 -10.99
CA ILE A 69 -19.28 2.71 -12.15
C ILE A 69 -18.91 1.28 -12.53
N CYS A 70 -18.90 0.33 -11.59
CA CYS A 70 -18.59 -1.06 -11.89
C CYS A 70 -19.74 -1.79 -12.54
N ALA A 71 -19.47 -2.63 -13.55
CA ALA A 71 -20.46 -3.48 -14.17
C ALA A 71 -21.03 -4.53 -13.20
N SER A 72 -20.22 -5.01 -12.25
CA SER A 72 -20.68 -5.84 -11.13
C SER A 72 -19.68 -5.80 -9.97
N ILE A 73 -20.17 -6.00 -8.75
CA ILE A 73 -19.35 -6.16 -7.54
C ILE A 73 -19.82 -7.40 -6.80
N THR A 74 -18.88 -8.29 -6.45
CA THR A 74 -19.16 -9.50 -5.68
C THR A 74 -18.17 -9.62 -4.54
N SER A 75 -18.66 -9.81 -3.31
CA SER A 75 -17.82 -9.96 -2.11
C SER A 75 -17.84 -11.39 -1.59
N TYR A 76 -16.67 -11.88 -1.19
CA TYR A 76 -16.47 -13.22 -0.64
C TYR A 76 -15.93 -13.15 0.78
N PRO A 77 -16.19 -14.15 1.64
CA PRO A 77 -15.63 -14.16 2.99
C PRO A 77 -14.12 -14.40 2.94
N VAL A 78 -13.38 -13.69 3.82
CA VAL A 78 -11.99 -14.00 4.13
C VAL A 78 -11.97 -15.21 5.07
N ASN A 79 -11.28 -16.27 4.68
CA ASN A 79 -11.11 -17.45 5.52
C ASN A 79 -10.08 -17.16 6.64
N LYS A 80 -10.52 -16.60 7.76
CA LYS A 80 -9.68 -16.41 8.96
C LYS A 80 -9.78 -17.63 9.88
N GLY A 81 -8.66 -18.07 10.44
CA GLY A 81 -8.62 -19.10 11.47
C GLY A 81 -7.46 -20.08 11.33
N HIS A 82 -7.25 -20.84 12.40
CA HIS A 82 -6.15 -21.82 12.48
C HIS A 82 -6.27 -22.96 11.46
N ARG A 83 -7.48 -23.27 10.97
CA ARG A 83 -7.73 -24.30 9.96
C ARG A 83 -7.09 -23.98 8.60
N ASN A 84 -6.80 -22.70 8.32
CA ASN A 84 -6.18 -22.26 7.07
C ASN A 84 -4.66 -22.17 7.14
N PHE A 85 -4.07 -22.60 8.27
CA PHE A 85 -2.63 -22.71 8.39
C PHE A 85 -2.14 -23.87 7.51
N SER A 86 -1.47 -23.53 6.41
CA SER A 86 -0.95 -24.49 5.43
C SER A 86 0.57 -24.51 5.46
N PHE A 87 1.18 -25.68 5.40
CA PHE A 87 2.65 -25.81 5.28
C PHE A 87 3.16 -25.53 3.86
N SER A 88 2.29 -25.43 2.88
CA SER A 88 2.63 -25.25 1.46
C SER A 88 2.32 -23.87 0.88
N VAL A 89 1.44 -23.10 1.54
CA VAL A 89 0.99 -21.78 1.10
C VAL A 89 1.17 -20.79 2.25
N PRO A 90 1.65 -19.56 2.01
CA PRO A 90 1.71 -18.54 3.05
C PRO A 90 0.32 -18.24 3.60
N TYR A 91 0.24 -17.99 4.90
CA TYR A 91 -1.04 -17.71 5.58
C TYR A 91 -1.78 -16.54 4.93
N ALA A 92 -1.03 -15.49 4.56
CA ALA A 92 -1.58 -14.33 3.86
C ALA A 92 -2.30 -14.68 2.53
N ALA A 93 -1.89 -15.77 1.85
CA ALA A 93 -2.55 -16.21 0.61
C ALA A 93 -3.61 -17.29 0.86
N ALA A 94 -3.46 -18.09 1.91
CA ALA A 94 -4.42 -19.14 2.25
C ALA A 94 -5.80 -18.59 2.62
N GLN A 95 -5.84 -17.37 3.19
CA GLN A 95 -7.08 -16.70 3.58
C GLN A 95 -8.00 -16.35 2.40
N TYR A 96 -7.44 -16.21 1.19
CA TYR A 96 -8.17 -15.79 0.00
C TYR A 96 -8.52 -16.95 -0.95
N GLN A 97 -8.30 -18.19 -0.53
CA GLN A 97 -8.72 -19.34 -1.32
C GLN A 97 -10.24 -19.50 -1.25
N ASN A 98 -10.90 -19.35 -2.39
CA ASN A 98 -12.35 -19.44 -2.50
C ASN A 98 -12.76 -20.17 -3.80
N GLY A 99 -13.44 -21.32 -3.66
CA GLY A 99 -13.85 -22.14 -4.79
C GLY A 99 -14.98 -21.52 -5.61
N GLN A 100 -15.89 -20.75 -4.96
CA GLN A 100 -16.99 -20.08 -5.63
C GLN A 100 -16.45 -18.95 -6.52
N LEU A 101 -15.54 -18.11 -6.02
CA LEU A 101 -14.88 -17.08 -6.81
C LEU A 101 -14.22 -17.67 -8.07
N VAL A 102 -13.50 -18.80 -7.91
CA VAL A 102 -12.88 -19.49 -9.06
C VAL A 102 -13.92 -19.96 -10.08
N ASN A 103 -15.08 -20.44 -9.63
CA ASN A 103 -16.17 -20.84 -10.53
C ASN A 103 -16.74 -19.61 -11.26
N ASP A 104 -16.92 -18.49 -10.56
CA ASP A 104 -17.46 -17.27 -11.15
C ASP A 104 -16.52 -16.68 -12.19
N LEU A 105 -15.21 -16.65 -11.91
CA LEU A 105 -14.18 -16.25 -12.87
C LEU A 105 -14.10 -17.16 -14.10
N ALA A 106 -14.46 -18.43 -13.95
CA ALA A 106 -14.45 -19.39 -15.07
C ALA A 106 -15.62 -19.17 -16.06
N LYS A 107 -16.70 -18.49 -15.65
CA LYS A 107 -17.93 -18.28 -16.49
C LYS A 107 -17.73 -17.38 -17.69
N ASN A 108 -16.75 -16.48 -17.68
CA ASN A 108 -16.47 -15.54 -18.78
C ASN A 108 -15.02 -15.68 -19.24
N ASN A 109 -14.65 -15.04 -20.38
CA ASN A 109 -13.30 -15.04 -20.93
C ASN A 109 -12.55 -13.72 -20.75
N PHE A 110 -12.99 -12.89 -19.80
CA PHE A 110 -12.32 -11.62 -19.53
C PHE A 110 -10.93 -11.83 -18.92
N PRO A 111 -9.98 -10.95 -19.21
CA PRO A 111 -8.69 -10.92 -18.51
C PRO A 111 -8.90 -10.74 -17.01
N ILE A 112 -7.98 -11.26 -16.22
CA ILE A 112 -8.04 -11.21 -14.76
C ILE A 112 -6.87 -10.40 -14.24
N LEU A 113 -7.14 -9.34 -13.49
CA LEU A 113 -6.16 -8.62 -12.68
C LEU A 113 -6.32 -9.07 -11.22
N ILE A 114 -5.23 -9.53 -10.62
CA ILE A 114 -5.17 -9.86 -9.19
C ILE A 114 -4.32 -8.81 -8.48
N GLU A 115 -4.91 -8.14 -7.49
CA GLU A 115 -4.26 -7.10 -6.71
C GLU A 115 -3.61 -7.68 -5.45
N GLY A 116 -2.31 -7.50 -5.36
CA GLY A 116 -1.52 -7.89 -4.21
C GLY A 116 -1.22 -9.39 -4.09
N MET A 117 -0.47 -9.71 -3.03
CA MET A 117 0.00 -11.08 -2.75
C MET A 117 -1.12 -11.99 -2.21
N GLY A 118 -2.13 -11.43 -1.51
CA GLY A 118 -3.17 -12.23 -0.85
C GLY A 118 -3.88 -13.17 -1.82
N PRO A 119 -4.64 -12.66 -2.78
CA PRO A 119 -5.42 -13.49 -3.70
C PRO A 119 -4.58 -14.16 -4.80
N CYS A 120 -3.27 -13.89 -4.92
CA CYS A 120 -2.47 -14.37 -6.07
C CYS A 120 -2.41 -15.91 -6.20
N SER A 121 -2.64 -16.66 -5.11
CA SER A 121 -2.69 -18.14 -5.16
C SER A 121 -3.85 -18.67 -6.00
N LEU A 122 -4.90 -17.87 -6.26
CA LEU A 122 -6.02 -18.23 -7.15
C LEU A 122 -5.56 -18.54 -8.57
N ALA A 123 -4.46 -17.91 -9.03
CA ALA A 123 -3.86 -18.18 -10.33
C ALA A 123 -3.41 -19.64 -10.53
N LEU A 124 -3.24 -20.41 -9.46
CA LEU A 124 -2.88 -21.84 -9.51
C LEU A 124 -4.07 -22.75 -9.81
N SER A 125 -5.29 -22.23 -9.81
CA SER A 125 -6.48 -23.03 -10.08
C SER A 125 -6.46 -23.62 -11.49
N LYS A 126 -6.73 -24.93 -11.60
CA LYS A 126 -6.84 -25.62 -12.89
C LYS A 126 -7.97 -25.04 -13.77
N LYS A 127 -9.04 -24.51 -13.15
CA LYS A 127 -10.16 -23.91 -13.88
C LYS A 127 -9.80 -22.60 -14.58
N LEU A 128 -8.69 -21.96 -14.17
CA LEU A 128 -8.22 -20.69 -14.73
C LEU A 128 -7.02 -20.87 -15.67
N THR A 129 -6.67 -22.11 -16.07
CA THR A 129 -5.46 -22.40 -16.87
C THR A 129 -5.47 -21.67 -18.22
N ASN A 130 -6.63 -21.50 -18.83
CA ASN A 130 -6.78 -20.85 -20.15
C ASN A 130 -7.07 -19.35 -20.04
N LYS A 131 -6.99 -18.74 -18.84
CA LYS A 131 -7.22 -17.32 -18.65
C LYS A 131 -5.92 -16.54 -18.74
N LYS A 132 -5.99 -15.34 -19.29
CA LYS A 132 -4.92 -14.34 -19.20
C LYS A 132 -5.00 -13.70 -17.81
N ILE A 133 -3.96 -13.86 -17.01
CA ILE A 133 -3.93 -13.40 -15.61
C ILE A 133 -2.74 -12.46 -15.42
N TRP A 134 -3.01 -11.28 -14.87
CA TRP A 134 -2.01 -10.33 -14.38
C TRP A 134 -2.06 -10.28 -12.86
N VAL A 135 -0.91 -10.17 -12.24
CA VAL A 135 -0.78 -9.92 -10.80
C VAL A 135 -0.03 -8.61 -10.62
N ARG A 136 -0.67 -7.64 -9.98
CA ARG A 136 -0.03 -6.39 -9.61
C ARG A 136 0.48 -6.47 -8.18
N LEU A 137 1.76 -6.20 -7.99
CA LEU A 137 2.40 -6.20 -6.67
C LEU A 137 2.91 -4.81 -6.34
N LEU A 138 2.37 -4.21 -5.29
CA LEU A 138 2.88 -2.98 -4.70
C LEU A 138 3.90 -3.28 -3.60
N THR A 139 3.77 -4.42 -2.93
CA THR A 139 4.65 -4.85 -1.85
C THR A 139 5.23 -6.22 -2.14
N PHE A 140 6.55 -6.35 -2.00
CA PHE A 140 7.25 -7.62 -2.13
C PHE A 140 7.20 -8.39 -0.80
N ALA A 141 6.21 -9.27 -0.65
CA ALA A 141 5.95 -10.00 0.60
C ALA A 141 7.16 -10.75 1.17
N PRO A 142 8.03 -11.44 0.40
CA PRO A 142 9.23 -12.06 0.95
C PRO A 142 10.17 -11.07 1.64
N GLY A 143 10.34 -9.87 1.10
CA GLY A 143 11.13 -8.79 1.71
C GLY A 143 10.48 -8.24 2.97
N TYR A 144 9.16 -8.04 2.95
CA TYR A 144 8.38 -7.61 4.10
C TYR A 144 8.52 -8.57 5.29
N PHE A 145 8.30 -9.86 5.06
CA PHE A 145 8.43 -10.86 6.13
C PHE A 145 9.87 -11.07 6.56
N GLY A 146 10.86 -10.93 5.67
CA GLY A 146 12.28 -10.94 6.01
C GLY A 146 12.63 -9.80 6.97
N TYR A 147 12.17 -8.58 6.69
CA TYR A 147 12.32 -7.43 7.57
C TYR A 147 11.71 -7.68 8.97
N LEU A 148 10.50 -8.22 9.03
CA LEU A 148 9.84 -8.54 10.30
C LEU A 148 10.59 -9.62 11.08
N GLN A 149 11.14 -10.63 10.39
CA GLN A 149 11.95 -11.70 10.97
C GLN A 149 13.20 -11.14 11.65
N GLU A 150 13.98 -10.32 10.94
CA GLU A 150 15.22 -9.73 11.44
C GLU A 150 15.00 -8.90 12.71
N ARG A 151 13.87 -8.20 12.78
CA ARG A 151 13.55 -7.28 13.88
C ARG A 151 12.64 -7.86 14.96
N SER A 152 12.29 -9.14 14.88
CA SER A 152 11.50 -9.80 15.91
C SER A 152 12.41 -10.28 17.04
N LYS A 153 12.06 -9.89 18.29
CA LYS A 153 12.73 -10.40 19.51
C LYS A 153 12.11 -11.72 20.00
N ALA A 154 10.86 -12.03 19.63
CA ALA A 154 10.15 -13.22 20.04
C ALA A 154 10.50 -14.41 19.13
N PRO A 155 11.05 -15.54 19.65
CA PRO A 155 11.51 -16.66 18.82
C PRO A 155 10.40 -17.26 17.94
N LEU A 156 9.20 -17.45 18.49
CA LEU A 156 8.06 -17.99 17.74
C LEU A 156 7.62 -17.06 16.60
N LYS A 157 7.59 -15.74 16.83
CA LYS A 157 7.28 -14.75 15.77
C LYS A 157 8.37 -14.74 14.70
N LYS A 158 9.64 -14.87 15.10
CA LYS A 158 10.76 -14.94 14.16
C LYS A 158 10.63 -16.13 13.24
N LEU A 159 10.32 -17.31 13.79
CA LEU A 159 10.09 -18.54 13.03
C LEU A 159 8.89 -18.41 12.08
N TYR A 160 7.78 -17.82 12.56
CA TYR A 160 6.61 -17.54 11.74
C TYR A 160 6.95 -16.65 10.54
N TYR A 161 7.63 -15.53 10.75
CA TYR A 161 7.99 -14.61 9.66
C TYR A 161 8.98 -15.25 8.67
N GLN A 162 9.94 -16.05 9.16
CA GLN A 162 10.84 -16.82 8.29
C GLN A 162 10.05 -17.77 7.38
N ARG A 163 9.10 -18.50 7.96
CA ARG A 163 8.23 -19.39 7.23
C ARG A 163 7.43 -18.63 6.15
N GLU A 164 6.78 -17.53 6.51
CA GLU A 164 5.99 -16.71 5.58
C GLU A 164 6.87 -16.15 4.44
N ALA A 165 8.08 -15.69 4.72
CA ALA A 165 9.01 -15.23 3.69
C ALA A 165 9.37 -16.34 2.69
N VAL A 166 9.70 -17.54 3.19
CA VAL A 166 10.04 -18.70 2.34
C VAL A 166 8.85 -19.16 1.52
N LEU A 167 7.66 -19.28 2.13
CA LEU A 167 6.47 -19.74 1.44
C LEU A 167 5.98 -18.70 0.41
N SER A 168 6.06 -17.41 0.73
CA SER A 168 5.74 -16.34 -0.23
C SER A 168 6.66 -16.41 -1.45
N LYS A 169 7.97 -16.56 -1.24
CA LYS A 169 8.93 -16.73 -2.34
C LYS A 169 8.64 -17.97 -3.20
N LYS A 170 8.32 -19.10 -2.57
CA LYS A 170 7.94 -20.35 -3.27
C LYS A 170 6.65 -20.16 -4.09
N LEU A 171 5.63 -19.51 -3.50
CA LEU A 171 4.37 -19.25 -4.17
C LEU A 171 4.59 -18.36 -5.41
N LEU A 172 5.30 -17.24 -5.27
CA LEU A 172 5.60 -16.34 -6.38
C LEU A 172 6.30 -17.09 -7.53
N LYS A 173 7.32 -17.91 -7.23
CA LYS A 173 7.99 -18.75 -8.23
C LYS A 173 7.03 -19.72 -8.92
N LYS A 174 6.11 -20.32 -8.17
CA LYS A 174 5.15 -21.30 -8.71
C LYS A 174 4.15 -20.67 -9.66
N ILE A 175 3.67 -19.47 -9.38
CA ILE A 175 2.69 -18.77 -10.23
C ILE A 175 3.34 -18.04 -11.41
N ASN A 176 4.65 -17.77 -11.37
CA ASN A 176 5.37 -16.99 -12.37
C ASN A 176 5.14 -17.47 -13.82
N GLN A 177 5.01 -18.78 -14.04
CA GLN A 177 4.78 -19.33 -15.39
C GLN A 177 3.33 -19.17 -15.88
N ARG A 178 2.41 -18.70 -15.02
CA ARG A 178 0.96 -18.62 -15.29
C ARG A 178 0.44 -17.20 -15.36
N VAL A 179 1.24 -16.23 -14.93
CA VAL A 179 0.82 -14.85 -14.81
C VAL A 179 1.79 -13.90 -15.46
N GLN A 180 1.30 -12.71 -15.80
CA GLN A 180 2.12 -11.56 -16.11
C GLN A 180 2.15 -10.65 -14.89
N TRP A 181 3.28 -10.01 -14.63
CA TRP A 181 3.46 -9.19 -13.46
C TRP A 181 3.37 -7.70 -13.82
N ILE A 182 2.77 -6.94 -12.91
CA ILE A 182 2.77 -5.48 -12.97
C ILE A 182 3.36 -4.98 -11.65
N VAL A 183 4.36 -4.11 -11.72
CA VAL A 183 5.03 -3.51 -10.56
C VAL A 183 5.18 -2.00 -10.74
N PRO A 184 5.27 -1.22 -9.64
CA PRO A 184 5.22 0.24 -9.73
C PRO A 184 6.50 0.87 -10.28
N SER A 185 7.65 0.21 -10.17
CA SER A 185 8.93 0.83 -10.53
C SER A 185 9.91 -0.14 -11.20
N VAL A 186 10.93 0.40 -11.86
CA VAL A 186 12.05 -0.38 -12.43
C VAL A 186 12.83 -1.10 -11.31
N SER A 187 12.95 -0.50 -10.12
CA SER A 187 13.60 -1.14 -8.97
C SER A 187 12.83 -2.39 -8.53
N ASP A 188 11.50 -2.32 -8.48
CA ASP A 188 10.64 -3.46 -8.13
C ASP A 188 10.71 -4.53 -9.21
N LYS A 189 10.76 -4.14 -10.50
CA LYS A 189 10.98 -5.06 -11.61
C LYS A 189 12.29 -5.82 -11.44
N THR A 190 13.41 -5.14 -11.20
CA THR A 190 14.72 -5.77 -10.98
C THR A 190 14.68 -6.71 -9.76
N THR A 191 13.96 -6.35 -8.72
CA THR A 191 13.77 -7.21 -7.54
C THR A 191 13.07 -8.51 -7.89
N LEU A 192 11.99 -8.45 -8.66
CA LEU A 192 11.27 -9.65 -9.11
C LEU A 192 12.10 -10.48 -10.09
N GLU A 193 12.82 -9.85 -11.02
CA GLU A 193 13.73 -10.54 -11.96
C GLU A 193 14.79 -11.34 -11.21
N ASN A 194 15.33 -10.83 -10.10
CA ASN A 194 16.27 -11.56 -9.26
C ASN A 194 15.64 -12.76 -8.51
N VAL A 195 14.33 -12.74 -8.32
CA VAL A 195 13.58 -13.86 -7.70
C VAL A 195 13.17 -14.89 -8.74
N PHE A 196 12.77 -14.43 -9.92
CA PHE A 196 12.38 -15.25 -11.04
C PHE A 196 13.52 -15.28 -12.05
N LEU A 197 14.01 -16.43 -12.41
CA LEU A 197 14.95 -16.57 -13.52
C LEU A 197 14.20 -16.40 -14.86
N GLY A 198 13.60 -15.21 -15.07
CA GLY A 198 12.73 -14.88 -16.19
C GLY A 198 11.28 -14.64 -15.75
N GLY A 199 10.50 -13.99 -16.61
CA GLY A 199 9.09 -13.66 -16.38
C GLY A 199 8.67 -12.44 -17.20
N ASN A 200 7.38 -12.32 -17.48
CA ASN A 200 6.85 -11.14 -18.16
C ASN A 200 6.46 -10.10 -17.10
N ILE A 201 7.34 -9.10 -16.90
CA ILE A 201 7.19 -8.07 -15.87
C ILE A 201 7.10 -6.70 -16.53
N SER A 202 5.94 -6.07 -16.41
CA SER A 202 5.68 -4.71 -16.85
C SER A 202 5.76 -3.74 -15.66
N THR A 203 6.18 -2.51 -15.94
CA THR A 203 6.12 -1.43 -14.94
C THR A 203 4.90 -0.56 -15.21
N LEU A 204 4.20 -0.17 -14.16
CA LEU A 204 3.11 0.79 -14.19
C LEU A 204 3.20 1.66 -12.94
N ALA A 205 3.43 2.94 -13.11
CA ALA A 205 3.51 3.87 -11.98
C ALA A 205 2.20 3.90 -11.18
N LEU A 206 2.26 4.42 -9.95
CA LEU A 206 1.09 4.56 -9.11
C LEU A 206 0.10 5.56 -9.70
N PHE A 207 -1.18 5.25 -9.55
CA PHE A 207 -2.25 6.18 -9.80
C PHE A 207 -2.30 7.22 -8.69
N ASN A 208 -2.52 8.46 -9.05
CA ASN A 208 -2.53 9.59 -8.13
C ASN A 208 -3.94 10.16 -7.99
N ASN A 209 -4.31 10.52 -6.76
CA ASN A 209 -5.60 11.18 -6.53
C ASN A 209 -5.63 12.58 -7.15
N ASN A 210 -4.50 13.28 -7.07
CA ASN A 210 -4.36 14.64 -7.59
C ASN A 210 -2.89 14.97 -7.80
N ASN A 211 -2.54 15.52 -8.96
CA ASN A 211 -1.20 16.03 -9.26
C ASN A 211 -1.04 17.51 -8.85
N THR A 212 -1.82 17.96 -7.86
CA THR A 212 -1.78 19.34 -7.38
C THR A 212 -0.94 19.42 -6.11
N ILE A 213 -0.03 20.38 -6.06
CA ILE A 213 0.67 20.77 -4.84
C ILE A 213 -0.23 21.71 -4.05
N THR A 214 -0.56 21.31 -2.81
CA THR A 214 -1.34 22.13 -1.86
C THR A 214 -0.51 22.55 -0.64
N SER A 215 0.79 22.25 -0.64
CA SER A 215 1.74 22.68 0.39
C SER A 215 1.66 24.19 0.61
N LYS A 216 1.79 24.62 1.87
CA LYS A 216 1.75 26.04 2.29
C LYS A 216 3.12 26.49 2.74
N THR A 217 3.50 27.71 2.40
CA THR A 217 4.73 28.35 2.91
C THR A 217 4.67 28.59 4.42
N GLY A 218 5.81 28.97 5.00
CA GLY A 218 5.93 29.33 6.40
C GLY A 218 6.14 28.16 7.33
N LEU A 219 5.84 28.36 8.61
CA LEU A 219 6.06 27.38 9.67
C LEU A 219 4.80 26.52 9.92
N GLY A 220 5.00 25.26 10.24
CA GLY A 220 4.00 24.35 10.76
C GLY A 220 4.18 24.15 12.28
N ASN A 221 3.38 23.24 12.87
CA ASN A 221 3.23 23.16 14.31
C ASN A 221 3.95 21.95 14.94
N TYR A 222 4.22 20.87 14.20
CA TYR A 222 4.73 19.61 14.74
C TYR A 222 5.39 18.75 13.66
N CYS A 223 6.10 17.72 14.12
CA CYS A 223 6.52 16.61 13.27
C CYS A 223 5.38 15.59 13.19
N LEU A 224 5.10 15.04 12.01
CA LEU A 224 4.02 14.07 11.77
C LEU A 224 4.57 12.76 11.21
N PHE A 225 4.18 11.64 11.81
CA PHE A 225 4.27 10.30 11.20
C PHE A 225 2.87 9.75 10.98
N GLN A 226 2.61 9.25 9.76
CA GLN A 226 1.31 8.70 9.40
C GLN A 226 1.44 7.31 8.77
N GLY A 227 0.44 6.45 9.01
CA GLY A 227 0.38 5.13 8.37
C GLY A 227 -0.64 4.19 8.99
N ASN A 228 -0.75 2.99 8.45
CA ASN A 228 -1.60 1.95 9.05
C ASN A 228 -0.89 1.38 10.29
N LEU A 229 -1.24 1.85 11.49
CA LEU A 229 -0.60 1.44 12.75
C LEU A 229 -0.93 0.00 13.17
N ALA A 230 -1.93 -0.64 12.53
CA ALA A 230 -2.19 -2.07 12.68
C ALA A 230 -1.17 -2.93 11.92
N ASP A 231 -0.50 -2.37 10.89
CA ASP A 231 0.56 -3.05 10.18
C ASP A 231 1.82 -3.18 11.04
N ALA A 232 2.40 -4.38 11.07
CA ALA A 232 3.53 -4.68 11.95
C ALA A 232 4.79 -3.87 11.62
N ALA A 233 5.03 -3.53 10.36
CA ALA A 233 6.20 -2.73 9.96
C ALA A 233 6.00 -1.26 10.31
N THR A 234 4.82 -0.71 10.03
CA THR A 234 4.44 0.66 10.40
C THR A 234 4.47 0.87 11.90
N HIS A 235 3.93 -0.10 12.66
CA HIS A 235 4.02 -0.10 14.12
C HIS A 235 5.48 -0.05 14.61
N LYS A 236 6.36 -0.90 14.06
CA LYS A 236 7.80 -0.88 14.43
C LYS A 236 8.49 0.42 14.05
N THR A 237 8.09 1.04 12.97
CA THR A 237 8.60 2.35 12.55
C THR A 237 8.18 3.43 13.56
N ALA A 238 6.92 3.47 14.00
CA ALA A 238 6.46 4.38 15.04
C ALA A 238 7.21 4.19 16.37
N VAL A 239 7.39 2.94 16.80
CA VAL A 239 8.19 2.62 17.99
C VAL A 239 9.63 3.09 17.84
N TRP A 240 10.25 2.89 16.66
CA TRP A 240 11.62 3.36 16.41
C TRP A 240 11.73 4.89 16.47
N LEU A 241 10.79 5.62 15.88
CA LEU A 241 10.75 7.08 15.98
C LEU A 241 10.66 7.52 17.45
N LEU A 242 9.75 6.95 18.22
CA LEU A 242 9.58 7.27 19.65
C LEU A 242 10.86 6.99 20.47
N THR A 243 11.46 5.81 20.27
CA THR A 243 12.52 5.32 21.17
C THR A 243 13.92 5.77 20.77
N HIS A 244 14.15 6.12 19.50
CA HIS A 244 15.48 6.45 18.99
C HIS A 244 15.60 7.88 18.44
N VAL A 245 14.50 8.47 17.94
CA VAL A 245 14.54 9.82 17.37
C VAL A 245 14.01 10.85 18.37
N PHE A 246 12.83 10.64 18.93
CA PHE A 246 12.15 11.63 19.78
C PHE A 246 12.43 11.49 21.29
N HIS A 247 13.16 10.49 21.72
CA HIS A 247 13.39 10.26 23.15
C HIS A 247 14.07 11.44 23.88
N ASN A 248 14.84 12.26 23.18
CA ASN A 248 15.55 13.44 23.73
C ASN A 248 15.17 14.76 23.02
N LEU A 249 14.16 14.75 22.15
CA LEU A 249 13.69 15.96 21.48
C LEU A 249 12.48 16.55 22.20
N THR A 250 12.46 17.87 22.34
CA THR A 250 11.32 18.63 22.87
C THR A 250 10.37 19.14 21.78
N VAL A 251 10.62 18.77 20.53
CA VAL A 251 9.79 19.11 19.37
C VAL A 251 8.48 18.32 19.42
N PRO A 252 7.31 18.98 19.26
CA PRO A 252 6.04 18.28 19.22
C PRO A 252 5.98 17.21 18.12
N PHE A 253 5.54 16.00 18.51
CA PHE A 253 5.45 14.86 17.62
C PHE A 253 4.06 14.24 17.61
N VAL A 254 3.45 14.13 16.45
CA VAL A 254 2.14 13.51 16.25
C VAL A 254 2.30 12.21 15.48
N ILE A 255 1.71 11.16 15.98
CA ILE A 255 1.59 9.86 15.29
C ILE A 255 0.12 9.68 14.93
N THR A 256 -0.20 9.38 13.68
CA THR A 256 -1.59 9.17 13.28
C THR A 256 -1.75 7.92 12.41
N GLY A 257 -2.90 7.26 12.56
CA GLY A 257 -3.23 6.11 11.73
C GLY A 257 -4.27 5.17 12.34
N ASN A 258 -4.57 4.10 11.61
CA ASN A 258 -5.64 3.19 11.97
C ASN A 258 -5.19 2.15 13.00
N ASN A 259 -6.05 1.89 13.96
CA ASN A 259 -5.97 0.79 14.93
C ASN A 259 -4.59 0.66 15.62
N PRO A 260 -4.08 1.71 16.28
CA PRO A 260 -2.84 1.61 17.04
C PRO A 260 -2.96 0.57 18.16
N ALA A 261 -1.92 -0.25 18.34
CA ALA A 261 -1.87 -1.19 19.45
C ALA A 261 -1.79 -0.45 20.81
N PRO A 262 -2.45 -0.93 21.89
CA PRO A 262 -2.40 -0.30 23.21
C PRO A 262 -0.98 0.00 23.69
N ALA A 263 -0.04 -0.91 23.48
CA ALA A 263 1.36 -0.73 23.86
C ALA A 263 2.04 0.47 23.15
N LEU A 264 1.64 0.80 21.91
CA LEU A 264 2.14 1.99 21.21
C LEU A 264 1.58 3.27 21.83
N ILE A 265 0.29 3.25 22.18
CA ILE A 265 -0.37 4.38 22.85
C ILE A 265 0.30 4.66 24.21
N GLU A 266 0.52 3.63 25.02
CA GLU A 266 1.22 3.75 26.30
C GLU A 266 2.66 4.27 26.15
N LEU A 267 3.36 3.81 25.11
CA LEU A 267 4.72 4.28 24.83
C LEU A 267 4.75 5.77 24.46
N ALA A 268 3.80 6.22 23.64
CA ALA A 268 3.68 7.62 23.25
C ALA A 268 3.32 8.51 24.44
N HIS A 269 2.40 8.09 25.31
CA HIS A 269 2.03 8.83 26.52
C HIS A 269 3.17 9.04 27.51
N LYS A 270 4.22 8.22 27.45
CA LYS A 270 5.45 8.42 28.27
C LYS A 270 6.32 9.57 27.76
N GLN A 271 6.06 10.08 26.57
CA GLN A 271 6.81 11.18 25.94
C GLN A 271 5.98 12.48 26.05
N PRO A 272 6.43 13.49 26.80
CA PRO A 272 5.61 14.68 27.10
C PRO A 272 5.25 15.52 25.87
N HIS A 273 6.00 15.40 24.80
CA HIS A 273 5.79 16.18 23.55
C HIS A 273 5.17 15.34 22.42
N THR A 274 4.60 14.18 22.74
CA THR A 274 4.06 13.26 21.73
C THR A 274 2.59 12.98 21.97
N CYS A 275 1.81 12.93 20.88
CA CYS A 275 0.44 12.43 20.94
C CYS A 275 0.16 11.43 19.80
N ILE A 276 -0.85 10.57 20.03
CA ILE A 276 -1.40 9.67 19.00
C ILE A 276 -2.83 10.08 18.68
N VAL A 277 -3.11 10.26 17.38
CA VAL A 277 -4.46 10.44 16.86
C VAL A 277 -4.86 9.14 16.14
N ALA A 278 -5.71 8.37 16.80
CA ALA A 278 -6.17 7.08 16.30
C ALA A 278 -7.38 7.23 15.37
N ASN A 279 -7.39 6.49 14.27
CA ASN A 279 -8.51 6.39 13.32
C ASN A 279 -9.02 7.76 12.82
N PRO A 280 -8.14 8.65 12.33
CA PRO A 280 -8.58 9.95 11.83
C PRO A 280 -9.50 9.78 10.62
N SER A 281 -10.52 10.63 10.52
CA SER A 281 -11.26 10.80 9.28
C SER A 281 -10.37 11.37 8.17
N ALA A 282 -10.77 11.24 6.90
CA ALA A 282 -10.00 11.77 5.79
C ALA A 282 -9.76 13.29 5.88
N PRO A 283 -10.74 14.13 6.23
CA PRO A 283 -10.51 15.56 6.45
C PRO A 283 -9.51 15.86 7.59
N GLU A 284 -9.62 15.15 8.73
CA GLU A 284 -8.69 15.32 9.85
C GLU A 284 -7.26 14.94 9.46
N ARG A 285 -7.09 13.87 8.69
CA ARG A 285 -5.77 13.44 8.21
C ARG A 285 -5.15 14.48 7.28
N ILE A 286 -5.92 15.06 6.36
CA ILE A 286 -5.48 16.13 5.47
C ILE A 286 -5.06 17.36 6.29
N ASP A 287 -5.89 17.80 7.22
CA ASP A 287 -5.61 18.95 8.10
C ASP A 287 -4.32 18.73 8.92
N MET A 288 -4.09 17.51 9.43
CA MET A 288 -2.85 17.18 10.13
C MET A 288 -1.62 17.27 9.24
N ILE A 289 -1.70 16.81 7.99
CA ILE A 289 -0.58 16.92 7.02
C ILE A 289 -0.29 18.39 6.71
N GLU A 290 -1.31 19.20 6.45
CA GLU A 290 -1.15 20.63 6.12
C GLU A 290 -0.59 21.45 7.29
N LYS A 291 -0.89 21.09 8.54
CA LYS A 291 -0.40 21.76 9.74
C LYS A 291 0.98 21.28 10.20
N ALA A 292 1.45 20.17 9.69
CA ALA A 292 2.77 19.66 10.06
C ALA A 292 3.89 20.53 9.50
N GLN A 293 4.95 20.71 10.31
CA GLN A 293 6.21 21.31 9.87
C GLN A 293 7.06 20.29 9.13
N ILE A 294 7.11 19.06 9.65
CA ILE A 294 7.95 18.01 9.09
C ILE A 294 7.11 16.71 9.00
N ILE A 295 7.05 16.14 7.83
CA ILE A 295 6.49 14.81 7.59
C ILE A 295 7.63 13.79 7.70
N LEU A 296 7.48 12.80 8.57
CA LEU A 296 8.47 11.75 8.80
C LEU A 296 7.98 10.44 8.18
N GLN A 297 8.68 9.95 7.17
CA GLN A 297 8.35 8.68 6.51
C GLN A 297 9.59 7.80 6.34
N PRO A 298 10.19 7.31 7.46
CA PRO A 298 11.23 6.32 7.35
C PRO A 298 10.65 4.99 6.89
N SER A 299 11.18 4.44 5.81
CA SER A 299 10.83 3.13 5.29
C SER A 299 11.99 2.15 5.54
N PHE A 300 11.72 1.09 6.30
CA PHE A 300 12.69 0.02 6.54
C PHE A 300 12.45 -1.20 5.65
N ILE A 301 11.41 -1.16 4.84
CA ILE A 301 11.12 -2.15 3.80
C ILE A 301 11.71 -1.63 2.50
N LYS A 302 12.55 -2.43 1.86
CA LYS A 302 13.31 -1.98 0.68
C LYS A 302 12.48 -1.84 -0.60
N HIS A 303 11.22 -2.20 -0.60
CA HIS A 303 10.41 -2.32 -1.81
C HIS A 303 9.00 -1.84 -1.58
N GLY A 304 8.48 -1.16 -2.57
CA GLY A 304 7.17 -0.56 -2.60
C GLY A 304 7.22 0.96 -2.64
N PRO A 305 6.27 1.59 -3.28
CA PRO A 305 6.15 3.04 -3.30
C PRO A 305 5.78 3.55 -1.90
N ASP A 306 6.35 4.66 -1.53
CA ASP A 306 6.00 5.34 -0.29
C ASP A 306 4.91 6.38 -0.57
N GLU A 307 3.66 5.91 -0.62
CA GLU A 307 2.49 6.77 -0.88
C GLU A 307 2.36 7.87 0.17
N ALA A 308 2.69 7.57 1.43
CA ALA A 308 2.61 8.55 2.50
C ALA A 308 3.69 9.64 2.37
N LEU A 309 4.87 9.30 1.84
CA LEU A 309 5.88 10.28 1.48
C LEU A 309 5.41 11.17 0.33
N LEU A 310 4.85 10.58 -0.74
CA LEU A 310 4.32 11.34 -1.88
C LEU A 310 3.19 12.27 -1.45
N GLU A 311 2.30 11.82 -0.58
CA GLU A 311 1.25 12.63 -0.01
C GLU A 311 1.83 13.79 0.84
N GLY A 312 2.83 13.50 1.65
CA GLY A 312 3.58 14.52 2.40
C GLY A 312 4.26 15.56 1.50
N ILE A 313 4.83 15.13 0.37
CA ILE A 313 5.43 16.03 -0.63
C ILE A 313 4.36 16.92 -1.28
N LYS A 314 3.17 16.40 -1.55
CA LYS A 314 2.10 17.18 -2.21
C LYS A 314 1.41 18.17 -1.29
N MET A 315 1.26 17.85 -0.03
CA MET A 315 0.39 18.57 0.90
C MET A 315 1.14 19.18 2.10
N GLY A 316 2.19 18.52 2.56
CA GLY A 316 2.97 18.92 3.74
C GLY A 316 4.09 19.93 3.41
N ARG A 317 4.86 20.30 4.45
CA ARG A 317 6.07 21.14 4.31
C ARG A 317 7.30 20.26 4.13
N HIS A 318 8.27 20.31 5.02
CA HIS A 318 9.46 19.48 4.91
C HIS A 318 9.14 17.99 5.05
N CYS A 319 9.85 17.16 4.30
CA CYS A 319 9.73 15.70 4.38
C CYS A 319 11.08 15.07 4.71
N ILE A 320 11.11 14.09 5.61
CA ILE A 320 12.32 13.33 5.94
C ILE A 320 12.04 11.84 5.73
N THR A 321 12.93 11.18 5.01
CA THR A 321 12.90 9.72 4.81
C THR A 321 14.30 9.13 4.95
N ASN A 322 14.41 7.81 5.12
CA ASN A 322 15.67 7.06 5.04
C ASN A 322 15.78 6.27 3.72
N SER A 323 14.79 6.38 2.86
CA SER A 323 14.74 5.63 1.61
C SER A 323 15.85 6.10 0.66
N LYS A 324 16.74 5.17 0.30
CA LYS A 324 17.75 5.37 -0.74
C LYS A 324 17.16 5.02 -2.10
N THR A 325 16.18 5.77 -2.54
CA THR A 325 15.65 5.58 -3.91
C THR A 325 16.59 6.28 -4.89
N THR A 326 17.67 5.61 -5.26
CA THR A 326 18.60 6.10 -6.28
C THR A 326 17.82 6.38 -7.56
N GLY A 327 17.86 7.62 -8.03
CA GLY A 327 17.15 8.04 -9.25
C GLY A 327 15.67 8.40 -9.05
N SER A 328 15.19 8.55 -7.81
CA SER A 328 13.85 9.09 -7.58
C SER A 328 13.75 10.53 -8.09
N PRO A 329 12.77 10.87 -8.93
CA PRO A 329 12.54 12.25 -9.36
C PRO A 329 12.21 13.17 -8.18
N TYR A 330 11.71 12.63 -7.08
CA TYR A 330 11.33 13.37 -5.87
C TYR A 330 12.49 13.66 -4.92
N ALA A 331 13.72 13.21 -5.22
CA ALA A 331 14.87 13.43 -4.34
C ALA A 331 15.06 14.90 -3.90
N PRO A 332 14.79 15.90 -4.74
CA PRO A 332 14.85 17.32 -4.32
C PRO A 332 13.71 17.74 -3.36
N CYS A 333 12.68 16.93 -3.16
CA CYS A 333 11.50 17.27 -2.37
C CYS A 333 11.55 16.76 -0.93
N TYR A 334 12.61 16.04 -0.54
CA TYR A 334 12.75 15.48 0.81
C TYR A 334 14.20 15.48 1.27
N HIS A 335 14.39 15.43 2.59
CA HIS A 335 15.68 15.27 3.24
C HIS A 335 15.90 13.79 3.57
N GLN A 336 17.14 13.35 3.48
CA GLN A 336 17.49 11.94 3.71
C GLN A 336 18.30 11.77 4.99
N GLY A 337 17.76 11.02 5.97
CA GLY A 337 18.46 10.62 7.19
C GLY A 337 18.81 9.14 7.16
N SER A 338 20.09 8.78 7.33
CA SER A 338 20.54 7.39 7.32
C SER A 338 20.49 6.69 8.69
N SER A 339 20.34 7.45 9.78
CA SER A 339 20.33 6.98 11.17
C SER A 339 19.38 7.82 12.03
N ALA A 340 19.12 7.37 13.26
CA ALA A 340 18.31 8.14 14.21
C ALA A 340 18.93 9.50 14.51
N SER A 341 20.25 9.58 14.70
CA SER A 341 20.96 10.85 14.91
C SER A 341 20.85 11.78 13.71
N ALA A 342 20.95 11.26 12.48
CA ALA A 342 20.74 12.07 11.28
C ALA A 342 19.30 12.61 11.20
N PHE A 343 18.30 11.83 11.59
CA PHE A 343 16.93 12.33 11.70
C PHE A 343 16.81 13.45 12.72
N GLN A 344 17.42 13.29 13.90
CA GLN A 344 17.41 14.32 14.95
C GLN A 344 18.05 15.63 14.47
N GLU A 345 19.23 15.55 13.84
CA GLU A 345 19.94 16.72 13.29
C GLU A 345 19.07 17.45 12.25
N ILE A 346 18.47 16.72 11.30
CA ILE A 346 17.61 17.32 10.27
C ILE A 346 16.34 17.91 10.91
N ILE A 347 15.71 17.24 11.88
CA ILE A 347 14.55 17.76 12.59
C ILE A 347 14.88 19.09 13.29
N ILE A 348 15.98 19.17 14.03
CA ILE A 348 16.41 20.37 14.74
C ILE A 348 16.64 21.54 13.75
N GLN A 349 17.26 21.27 12.61
CA GLN A 349 17.51 22.27 11.57
C GLN A 349 16.22 22.78 10.93
N LEU A 350 15.28 21.90 10.61
CA LEU A 350 14.11 22.22 9.81
C LEU A 350 12.89 22.67 10.64
N TYR A 351 12.84 22.35 11.94
CA TYR A 351 11.65 22.63 12.73
C TYR A 351 11.34 24.13 12.85
N HIS A 352 12.38 24.96 12.89
CA HIS A 352 12.26 26.42 12.93
C HIS A 352 12.56 27.09 11.58
N PHE A 353 12.75 26.30 10.51
CA PHE A 353 13.04 26.83 9.19
C PHE A 353 11.75 26.90 8.36
N PRO A 354 11.33 28.11 7.92
CA PRO A 354 10.11 28.25 7.13
C PRO A 354 10.21 27.52 5.80
N PHE A 355 9.14 26.82 5.40
CA PHE A 355 9.02 26.22 4.09
C PHE A 355 8.79 27.33 3.04
N SER A 356 9.58 27.33 1.97
CA SER A 356 9.68 28.43 1.01
C SER A 356 8.80 28.22 -0.23
N GLU A 357 8.53 29.32 -0.95
CA GLU A 357 7.89 29.27 -2.27
C GLU A 357 8.76 28.53 -3.30
N GLU A 358 10.09 28.65 -3.21
CA GLU A 358 11.02 27.95 -4.11
C GLU A 358 10.91 26.43 -3.98
N GLU A 359 10.73 25.92 -2.76
CA GLU A 359 10.49 24.49 -2.51
C GLU A 359 9.15 24.05 -3.10
N ILE A 360 8.10 24.87 -3.02
CA ILE A 360 6.80 24.62 -3.66
C ILE A 360 6.96 24.57 -5.18
N GLU A 361 7.64 25.54 -5.78
CA GLU A 361 7.87 25.57 -7.23
C GLU A 361 8.70 24.37 -7.71
N THR A 362 9.67 23.94 -6.93
CA THR A 362 10.46 22.72 -7.21
C THR A 362 9.55 21.48 -7.23
N ARG A 363 8.65 21.35 -6.27
CA ARG A 363 7.67 20.25 -6.22
C ARG A 363 6.70 20.30 -7.40
N LYS A 364 6.18 21.49 -7.75
CA LYS A 364 5.30 21.68 -8.92
C LYS A 364 5.96 21.22 -10.20
N LYS A 365 7.22 21.62 -10.43
CA LYS A 365 8.00 21.20 -11.62
C LYS A 365 8.16 19.69 -11.70
N ILE A 366 8.46 19.03 -10.59
CA ILE A 366 8.64 17.56 -10.54
C ILE A 366 7.31 16.85 -10.78
N ILE A 367 6.25 17.28 -10.10
CA ILE A 367 4.93 16.65 -10.25
C ILE A 367 4.33 16.85 -11.64
N ALA A 368 4.63 17.98 -12.30
CA ALA A 368 4.22 18.22 -13.69
C ALA A 368 4.82 17.19 -14.66
N THR A 369 5.88 16.48 -14.29
CA THR A 369 6.47 15.40 -15.11
C THR A 369 5.78 14.04 -14.91
N GLU A 370 4.92 13.91 -13.91
CA GLU A 370 4.16 12.68 -13.66
C GLU A 370 3.13 12.44 -14.75
N LYS A 371 2.94 11.15 -15.06
CA LYS A 371 1.86 10.74 -15.96
C LYS A 371 0.50 11.01 -15.29
N SER A 372 -0.43 11.56 -16.06
CA SER A 372 -1.83 11.68 -15.61
C SER A 372 -2.46 10.29 -15.44
N ASN A 373 -3.52 10.19 -14.62
CA ASN A 373 -4.27 8.95 -14.48
C ASN A 373 -4.85 8.45 -15.81
N THR A 374 -5.20 9.35 -16.73
CA THR A 374 -5.64 8.99 -18.08
C THR A 374 -4.52 8.33 -18.88
N ALA A 375 -3.30 8.86 -18.81
CA ALA A 375 -2.14 8.26 -19.46
C ALA A 375 -1.78 6.90 -18.84
N LEU A 376 -1.82 6.78 -17.50
CA LEU A 376 -1.61 5.53 -16.78
C LEU A 376 -2.68 4.48 -17.12
N THR A 377 -3.94 4.89 -17.26
CA THR A 377 -5.04 4.00 -17.69
C THR A 377 -4.81 3.48 -19.11
N SER A 378 -4.37 4.34 -20.01
CA SER A 378 -4.02 3.93 -21.39
C SER A 378 -2.85 2.96 -21.42
N GLU A 379 -1.81 3.21 -20.61
CA GLU A 379 -0.66 2.30 -20.46
C GLU A 379 -1.09 0.96 -19.87
N PHE A 380 -1.93 0.97 -18.81
CA PHE A 380 -2.49 -0.25 -18.24
C PHE A 380 -3.31 -1.03 -19.29
N ALA A 381 -4.17 -0.35 -20.03
CA ALA A 381 -4.97 -0.98 -21.08
C ALA A 381 -4.06 -1.62 -22.16
N ASN A 382 -2.95 -1.00 -22.52
CA ASN A 382 -1.97 -1.57 -23.44
C ASN A 382 -1.26 -2.80 -22.85
N ILE A 383 -0.98 -2.83 -21.55
CA ILE A 383 -0.41 -4.01 -20.88
C ILE A 383 -1.38 -5.19 -20.92
N ILE A 384 -2.69 -4.95 -20.77
CA ILE A 384 -3.71 -6.01 -20.68
C ILE A 384 -4.16 -6.50 -22.06
N TRP A 385 -4.31 -5.61 -23.05
CA TRP A 385 -4.91 -5.94 -24.36
C TRP A 385 -4.00 -5.70 -25.57
N GLY A 386 -2.84 -5.05 -25.39
CA GLY A 386 -1.81 -4.86 -26.44
C GLY A 386 -0.96 -6.09 -26.54
#